data_6f337136d9efe30768d22954b4b80ae1
#
_entry.id   6f337136d9efe30768d22954b4b80ae1
#
_cell.length_a   1.000
_cell.length_b   1.000
_cell.length_c   1.000
_cell.angle_alpha   90.00
_cell.angle_beta   90.00
_cell.angle_gamma   90.00
#
_symmetry.space_group_name_H-M   'P 1'
#
loop_
_entity.id
_entity.type
_entity.pdbx_description
1 polymer ?
#
loop_
_entity_poly.entity_id
_entity_poly.type
_entity_poly.pdbx_seq_one_letter_code
_entity_poly.pdbx_strand_id
1 'polypeptide(L)'
;MIQFSIITVCLNAGQGLLDTVARTLGQTYEHFEIIVKDGGSEDGSLEKLPKDARIRVVTRQDTGIYDAMNQGIAEARGDYLIFMNCGDWFYSPDVLQSIAEGIGEQREPLYYGKCFDRMTGQVRAYPKQLTRMTCYRTMICHQATIYRADVLKQRPYDLSYRILADREMLWYLVCEKKVEPKYLDTVIADYQGGGESADQKHIQRNRADQQRLLDTYYPKGEQIKYRLMMALTFQKLRVSLSKSPKFSKYYFKTVQALYDCKEKLTHRKGR
;
A
#
# COMPACT_ATOMS: atom_id res chain seq x y z
N MET A 1 17.70 -16.77 0.71
CA MET A 1 17.04 -15.73 1.56
C MET A 1 16.39 -14.71 0.63
N ILE A 2 15.34 -14.03 1.06
CA ILE A 2 14.63 -13.02 0.27
C ILE A 2 15.33 -11.68 0.46
N GLN A 3 15.66 -10.98 -0.63
CA GLN A 3 16.19 -9.62 -0.59
C GLN A 3 15.07 -8.61 -0.83
N PHE A 4 14.91 -7.64 0.08
CA PHE A 4 13.94 -6.55 -0.10
C PHE A 4 14.60 -5.28 -0.61
N SER A 5 13.91 -4.54 -1.49
CA SER A 5 14.22 -3.13 -1.76
C SER A 5 13.13 -2.26 -1.15
N ILE A 6 13.49 -1.45 -0.18
CA ILE A 6 12.60 -0.48 0.45
C ILE A 6 12.78 0.85 -0.28
N ILE A 7 11.75 1.30 -0.97
CA ILE A 7 11.79 2.52 -1.79
C ILE A 7 11.13 3.65 -1.00
N THR A 8 11.90 4.69 -0.72
CA THR A 8 11.45 5.92 -0.05
C THR A 8 11.60 7.08 -1.03
N VAL A 9 10.49 7.68 -1.45
CA VAL A 9 10.51 8.86 -2.31
C VAL A 9 10.43 10.13 -1.47
N CYS A 10 11.22 11.14 -1.79
CA CYS A 10 11.29 12.39 -1.04
C CYS A 10 11.47 13.61 -1.94
N LEU A 11 10.96 14.74 -1.46
CA LEU A 11 11.24 16.09 -1.94
C LEU A 11 11.03 17.04 -0.76
N ASN A 12 12.13 17.61 -0.25
CA ASN A 12 12.13 18.52 0.91
C ASN A 12 11.36 17.93 2.12
N ALA A 13 11.63 16.64 2.42
CA ALA A 13 10.85 15.88 3.41
C ALA A 13 11.38 16.04 4.85
N GLY A 14 12.51 16.70 5.04
CA GLY A 14 13.05 17.05 6.36
C GLY A 14 13.18 15.86 7.30
N GLN A 15 12.65 16.02 8.51
CA GLN A 15 12.68 14.98 9.54
C GLN A 15 11.92 13.71 9.14
N GLY A 16 10.89 13.82 8.30
CA GLY A 16 10.11 12.67 7.83
C GLY A 16 10.96 11.64 7.08
N LEU A 17 11.92 12.09 6.24
CA LEU A 17 12.88 11.20 5.59
C LEU A 17 13.77 10.50 6.62
N LEU A 18 14.33 11.24 7.57
CA LEU A 18 15.27 10.71 8.56
C LEU A 18 14.59 9.65 9.45
N ASP A 19 13.37 9.92 9.91
CA ASP A 19 12.61 9.00 10.74
C ASP A 19 12.27 7.71 9.98
N THR A 20 11.83 7.81 8.72
CA THR A 20 11.52 6.64 7.88
C THR A 20 12.74 5.77 7.68
N VAL A 21 13.89 6.37 7.32
CA VAL A 21 15.14 5.64 7.10
C VAL A 21 15.64 5.00 8.40
N ALA A 22 15.65 5.74 9.52
CA ALA A 22 16.10 5.23 10.80
C ALA A 22 15.28 4.02 11.27
N ARG A 23 13.95 4.08 11.14
CA ARG A 23 13.06 2.96 11.50
C ARG A 23 13.17 1.77 10.54
N THR A 24 13.48 2.02 9.28
CA THR A 24 13.77 0.95 8.31
C THR A 24 15.08 0.26 8.64
N LEU A 25 16.13 1.00 8.99
CA LEU A 25 17.41 0.43 9.44
C LEU A 25 17.28 -0.37 10.74
N GLY A 26 16.31 -0.04 11.59
CA GLY A 26 15.99 -0.74 12.84
C GLY A 26 15.23 -2.06 12.65
N GLN A 27 14.99 -2.52 11.42
CA GLN A 27 14.39 -3.83 11.19
C GLN A 27 15.36 -4.96 11.56
N THR A 28 14.85 -6.02 12.19
CA THR A 28 15.64 -7.19 12.62
C THR A 28 16.09 -8.07 11.46
N TYR A 29 15.37 -8.05 10.36
CA TYR A 29 15.74 -8.73 9.12
C TYR A 29 16.84 -7.96 8.40
N GLU A 30 17.96 -8.60 8.05
CA GLU A 30 19.15 -7.91 7.54
C GLU A 30 19.24 -7.83 6.00
N HIS A 31 18.47 -8.65 5.28
CA HIS A 31 18.57 -8.75 3.81
C HIS A 31 17.65 -7.73 3.13
N PHE A 32 18.03 -6.45 3.19
CA PHE A 32 17.34 -5.36 2.47
C PHE A 32 18.30 -4.25 2.07
N GLU A 33 17.89 -3.48 1.07
CA GLU A 33 18.44 -2.18 0.73
C GLU A 33 17.38 -1.10 0.90
N ILE A 34 17.81 0.14 1.11
CA ILE A 34 16.96 1.34 1.13
C ILE A 34 17.34 2.20 -0.06
N ILE A 35 16.37 2.46 -0.94
CA ILE A 35 16.53 3.37 -2.07
C ILE A 35 15.81 4.66 -1.71
N VAL A 36 16.59 5.69 -1.40
CA VAL A 36 16.10 7.05 -1.23
C VAL A 36 16.08 7.71 -2.59
N LYS A 37 14.90 7.77 -3.22
CA LYS A 37 14.71 8.50 -4.48
C LYS A 37 14.33 9.94 -4.16
N ASP A 38 15.26 10.82 -4.40
CA ASP A 38 15.12 12.25 -4.15
C ASP A 38 14.78 13.01 -5.43
N GLY A 39 13.81 13.94 -5.33
CA GLY A 39 13.33 14.80 -6.41
C GLY A 39 14.17 16.06 -6.62
N GLY A 40 15.26 16.23 -5.88
CA GLY A 40 16.11 17.44 -5.86
C GLY A 40 15.85 18.30 -4.62
N SER A 41 15.93 17.68 -3.43
CA SER A 41 15.74 18.39 -2.16
C SER A 41 16.88 19.38 -1.87
N GLU A 42 16.50 20.52 -1.29
CA GLU A 42 17.42 21.60 -0.87
C GLU A 42 17.33 21.89 0.64
N ASP A 43 16.63 21.03 1.41
CA ASP A 43 16.35 21.21 2.83
C ASP A 43 17.46 20.67 3.75
N GLY A 44 18.55 20.15 3.21
CA GLY A 44 19.66 19.56 3.96
C GLY A 44 19.32 18.23 4.65
N SER A 45 18.23 17.56 4.27
CA SER A 45 17.83 16.27 4.85
C SER A 45 18.69 15.12 4.35
N LEU A 46 19.15 15.17 3.09
CA LEU A 46 19.99 14.11 2.51
C LEU A 46 21.36 14.01 3.19
N GLU A 47 21.95 15.15 3.54
CA GLU A 47 23.26 15.21 4.20
C GLU A 47 23.24 14.64 5.61
N LYS A 48 22.05 14.58 6.24
CA LYS A 48 21.85 14.04 7.59
C LYS A 48 21.54 12.54 7.60
N LEU A 49 21.43 11.91 6.44
CA LEU A 49 21.22 10.47 6.36
C LEU A 49 22.39 9.71 7.00
N PRO A 50 22.14 8.63 7.73
CA PRO A 50 23.20 7.81 8.31
C PRO A 50 24.04 7.18 7.20
N LYS A 51 25.36 7.05 7.46
CA LYS A 51 26.28 6.33 6.58
C LYS A 51 26.12 4.83 6.79
N ASP A 52 25.25 4.20 6.02
CA ASP A 52 25.00 2.75 6.06
C ASP A 52 25.07 2.21 4.61
N ALA A 53 25.77 1.10 4.41
CA ALA A 53 25.96 0.48 3.10
C ALA A 53 24.65 0.02 2.44
N ARG A 54 23.60 -0.15 3.23
CA ARG A 54 22.26 -0.51 2.73
C ARG A 54 21.50 0.67 2.12
N ILE A 55 21.94 1.92 2.37
CA ILE A 55 21.29 3.12 1.84
C ILE A 55 21.93 3.52 0.52
N ARG A 56 21.09 3.72 -0.47
CA ARG A 56 21.47 4.28 -1.76
C ARG A 56 20.57 5.47 -2.10
N VAL A 57 21.18 6.64 -2.24
CA VAL A 57 20.49 7.87 -2.65
C VAL A 57 20.56 8.03 -4.15
N VAL A 58 19.43 8.33 -4.77
CA VAL A 58 19.29 8.59 -6.21
C VAL A 58 18.57 9.92 -6.38
N THR A 59 19.34 10.98 -6.59
CA THR A 59 18.79 12.32 -6.85
C THR A 59 18.57 12.51 -8.36
N ARG A 60 17.31 12.69 -8.74
CA ARG A 60 16.87 12.98 -10.11
C ARG A 60 15.52 13.67 -10.05
N GLN A 61 15.31 14.69 -10.83
CA GLN A 61 13.99 15.32 -10.95
C GLN A 61 12.92 14.34 -11.43
N ASP A 62 11.71 14.53 -10.98
CA ASP A 62 10.56 13.73 -11.33
C ASP A 62 9.32 14.62 -11.57
N THR A 63 8.30 14.03 -12.17
CA THR A 63 7.04 14.70 -12.50
C THR A 63 5.93 14.43 -11.47
N GLY A 64 6.27 13.82 -10.35
CA GLY A 64 5.38 13.49 -9.24
C GLY A 64 5.68 12.14 -8.60
N ILE A 65 4.89 11.80 -7.57
CA ILE A 65 5.16 10.68 -6.67
C ILE A 65 5.35 9.33 -7.39
N TYR A 66 4.51 9.02 -8.39
CA TYR A 66 4.62 7.73 -9.11
C TYR A 66 5.79 7.71 -10.11
N ASP A 67 6.19 8.85 -10.67
CA ASP A 67 7.41 8.94 -11.46
C ASP A 67 8.63 8.72 -10.56
N ALA A 68 8.68 9.34 -9.39
CA ALA A 68 9.71 9.08 -8.39
C ALA A 68 9.74 7.59 -7.98
N MET A 69 8.57 6.98 -7.73
CA MET A 69 8.48 5.54 -7.44
C MET A 69 8.99 4.68 -8.60
N ASN A 70 8.65 5.01 -9.85
CA ASN A 70 9.12 4.30 -11.03
C ASN A 70 10.64 4.39 -11.19
N GLN A 71 11.21 5.56 -10.92
CA GLN A 71 12.67 5.71 -10.89
C GLN A 71 13.30 4.86 -9.78
N GLY A 72 12.68 4.78 -8.60
CA GLY A 72 13.11 3.89 -7.51
C GLY A 72 12.99 2.40 -7.87
N ILE A 73 11.93 2.00 -8.56
CA ILE A 73 11.74 0.62 -9.07
C ILE A 73 12.88 0.23 -10.01
N ALA A 74 13.26 1.13 -10.92
CA ALA A 74 14.34 0.87 -11.87
C ALA A 74 15.70 0.62 -11.18
N GLU A 75 15.93 1.27 -10.05
CA GLU A 75 17.15 1.13 -9.26
C GLU A 75 17.15 -0.10 -8.33
N ALA A 76 16.01 -0.68 -8.04
CA ALA A 76 15.85 -1.75 -7.07
C ALA A 76 16.56 -3.05 -7.50
N ARG A 77 17.22 -3.73 -6.55
CA ARG A 77 17.96 -4.98 -6.74
C ARG A 77 17.37 -6.16 -6.00
N GLY A 78 16.44 -5.91 -5.08
CA GLY A 78 15.79 -6.94 -4.28
C GLY A 78 14.81 -7.79 -5.07
N ASP A 79 14.47 -8.93 -4.49
CA ASP A 79 13.44 -9.85 -5.00
C ASP A 79 12.03 -9.24 -4.88
N TYR A 80 11.81 -8.45 -3.80
CA TYR A 80 10.54 -7.80 -3.50
C TYR A 80 10.72 -6.32 -3.19
N LEU A 81 9.73 -5.53 -3.60
CA LEU A 81 9.69 -4.08 -3.45
C LEU A 81 8.60 -3.69 -2.45
N ILE A 82 8.95 -2.80 -1.53
CA ILE A 82 8.04 -2.19 -0.56
C ILE A 82 8.24 -0.67 -0.62
N PHE A 83 7.15 0.07 -0.73
CA PHE A 83 7.20 1.52 -0.69
C PHE A 83 6.94 2.01 0.73
N MET A 84 7.91 2.75 1.27
CA MET A 84 7.78 3.37 2.58
C MET A 84 8.09 4.86 2.42
N ASN A 85 7.05 5.66 2.17
CA ASN A 85 7.21 7.09 1.91
C ASN A 85 7.62 7.86 3.17
N CYS A 86 8.18 9.05 2.99
CA CYS A 86 8.61 9.89 4.10
C CYS A 86 7.48 10.16 5.09
N GLY A 87 7.74 9.88 6.36
CA GLY A 87 6.78 9.97 7.45
C GLY A 87 6.00 8.69 7.73
N ASP A 88 6.04 7.69 6.83
CA ASP A 88 5.49 6.36 7.07
C ASP A 88 6.58 5.41 7.59
N TRP A 89 6.21 4.42 8.39
CA TRP A 89 7.15 3.50 9.03
C TRP A 89 6.70 2.05 8.93
N PHE A 90 7.62 1.13 9.10
CA PHE A 90 7.25 -0.23 9.48
C PHE A 90 6.65 -0.21 10.89
N TYR A 91 5.56 -0.95 11.09
CA TYR A 91 4.79 -0.94 12.34
C TYR A 91 5.61 -1.41 13.55
N SER A 92 6.48 -2.40 13.36
CA SER A 92 7.37 -2.93 14.39
C SER A 92 8.73 -3.33 13.79
N PRO A 93 9.76 -3.55 14.62
CA PRO A 93 11.09 -3.92 14.13
C PRO A 93 11.17 -5.30 13.45
N ASP A 94 10.20 -6.17 13.64
CA ASP A 94 10.15 -7.54 13.12
C ASP A 94 9.27 -7.70 11.86
N VAL A 95 8.78 -6.61 11.29
CA VAL A 95 7.86 -6.65 10.14
C VAL A 95 8.51 -7.31 8.92
N LEU A 96 9.74 -6.94 8.55
CA LEU A 96 10.42 -7.56 7.40
C LEU A 96 10.68 -9.06 7.62
N GLN A 97 11.00 -9.47 8.84
CA GLN A 97 11.14 -10.88 9.19
C GLN A 97 9.80 -11.61 9.00
N SER A 98 8.71 -11.06 9.53
CA SER A 98 7.36 -11.63 9.38
C SER A 98 6.92 -11.73 7.91
N ILE A 99 7.26 -10.73 7.08
CA ILE A 99 6.98 -10.75 5.65
C ILE A 99 7.79 -11.86 4.97
N ALA A 100 9.09 -11.97 5.26
CA ALA A 100 9.96 -12.99 4.68
C ALA A 100 9.48 -14.41 5.00
N GLU A 101 9.07 -14.66 6.24
CA GLU A 101 8.47 -15.91 6.68
C GLU A 101 7.15 -16.22 5.97
N GLY A 102 6.29 -15.19 5.83
CA GLY A 102 5.00 -15.33 5.14
C GLY A 102 5.10 -15.52 3.62
N ILE A 103 6.15 -15.04 2.99
CA ILE A 103 6.46 -15.31 1.57
C ILE A 103 6.94 -16.76 1.41
N GLY A 104 7.86 -17.21 2.27
CA GLY A 104 8.40 -18.54 2.24
C GLY A 104 8.93 -18.95 0.85
N GLU A 105 8.56 -20.14 0.40
CA GLU A 105 8.94 -20.68 -0.92
C GLU A 105 7.97 -20.33 -2.05
N GLN A 106 6.77 -19.84 -1.74
CA GLN A 106 5.70 -19.64 -2.72
C GLN A 106 5.99 -18.51 -3.73
N ARG A 107 6.70 -17.47 -3.30
CA ARG A 107 7.16 -16.34 -4.14
C ARG A 107 6.09 -15.74 -5.07
N GLU A 108 4.89 -15.52 -4.53
CA GLU A 108 3.78 -14.96 -5.30
C GLU A 108 4.06 -13.53 -5.82
N PRO A 109 3.37 -13.07 -6.87
CA PRO A 109 3.57 -11.75 -7.46
C PRO A 109 3.27 -10.58 -6.52
N LEU A 110 2.33 -10.77 -5.59
CA LEU A 110 1.84 -9.71 -4.69
C LEU A 110 1.40 -10.28 -3.34
N TYR A 111 1.93 -9.69 -2.29
CA TYR A 111 1.47 -9.88 -0.91
C TYR A 111 0.93 -8.56 -0.36
N TYR A 112 0.06 -8.64 0.64
CA TYR A 112 -0.45 -7.48 1.36
C TYR A 112 -0.83 -7.84 2.79
N GLY A 113 -0.77 -6.85 3.67
CA GLY A 113 -1.12 -7.02 5.07
C GLY A 113 -1.93 -5.86 5.60
N LYS A 114 -2.01 -5.73 6.92
CA LYS A 114 -2.71 -4.66 7.61
C LYS A 114 -1.88 -3.37 7.63
N CYS A 115 -2.56 -2.25 7.86
CA CYS A 115 -1.94 -0.95 8.00
C CYS A 115 -2.49 -0.26 9.26
N PHE A 116 -1.64 0.25 10.12
CA PHE A 116 -2.04 1.11 11.23
C PHE A 116 -2.17 2.55 10.69
N ASP A 117 -3.29 3.20 10.98
CA ASP A 117 -3.56 4.56 10.56
C ASP A 117 -3.44 5.49 11.78
N ARG A 118 -2.38 6.32 11.79
CA ARG A 118 -2.11 7.25 12.89
C ARG A 118 -3.19 8.31 13.08
N MET A 119 -3.86 8.75 12.00
CA MET A 119 -4.91 9.75 12.11
C MET A 119 -6.14 9.22 12.85
N THR A 120 -6.45 7.95 12.69
CA THR A 120 -7.60 7.30 13.35
C THR A 120 -7.21 6.50 14.59
N GLY A 121 -5.94 6.20 14.78
CA GLY A 121 -5.42 5.31 15.83
C GLY A 121 -5.88 3.86 15.69
N GLN A 122 -6.23 3.42 14.46
CA GLN A 122 -6.83 2.11 14.23
C GLN A 122 -6.03 1.30 13.20
N VAL A 123 -6.02 -0.02 13.40
CA VAL A 123 -5.52 -0.95 12.39
C VAL A 123 -6.59 -1.14 11.31
N ARG A 124 -6.27 -0.81 10.08
CA ARG A 124 -7.08 -1.12 8.89
C ARG A 124 -6.82 -2.56 8.49
N ALA A 125 -7.83 -3.39 8.70
CA ALA A 125 -7.85 -4.77 8.20
C ALA A 125 -8.45 -4.81 6.80
N TYR A 126 -7.91 -5.68 5.94
CA TYR A 126 -8.37 -5.90 4.58
C TYR A 126 -8.95 -7.31 4.42
N PRO A 127 -9.79 -7.56 3.39
CA PRO A 127 -10.25 -8.91 3.09
C PRO A 127 -9.05 -9.85 2.86
N LYS A 128 -9.08 -11.05 3.44
CA LYS A 128 -8.02 -12.05 3.25
C LYS A 128 -7.94 -12.59 1.82
N GLN A 129 -8.96 -12.34 1.01
CA GLN A 129 -8.99 -12.67 -0.42
C GLN A 129 -9.40 -11.44 -1.23
N LEU A 130 -8.54 -11.04 -2.16
CA LEU A 130 -8.82 -9.96 -3.09
C LEU A 130 -9.48 -10.52 -4.35
N THR A 131 -10.75 -10.19 -4.50
CA THR A 131 -11.54 -10.46 -5.70
C THR A 131 -11.83 -9.14 -6.42
N ARG A 132 -12.35 -9.20 -7.65
CA ARG A 132 -12.82 -8.01 -8.37
C ARG A 132 -13.77 -7.16 -7.51
N MET A 133 -14.72 -7.79 -6.80
CA MET A 133 -15.67 -7.10 -5.93
C MET A 133 -14.97 -6.44 -4.72
N THR A 134 -14.03 -7.12 -4.07
CA THR A 134 -13.31 -6.53 -2.93
C THR A 134 -12.39 -5.39 -3.36
N CYS A 135 -11.73 -5.50 -4.51
CA CYS A 135 -10.93 -4.42 -5.11
C CYS A 135 -11.81 -3.20 -5.46
N TYR A 136 -12.99 -3.42 -6.04
CA TYR A 136 -13.94 -2.34 -6.33
C TYR A 136 -14.31 -1.54 -5.08
N ARG A 137 -14.49 -2.23 -3.94
CA ARG A 137 -14.94 -1.67 -2.67
C ARG A 137 -13.84 -1.09 -1.80
N THR A 138 -12.64 -1.69 -1.83
CA THR A 138 -11.59 -1.44 -0.83
C THR A 138 -10.31 -1.02 -1.53
N MET A 139 -9.64 -0.01 -0.97
CA MET A 139 -8.28 0.39 -1.33
C MET A 139 -7.33 -0.21 -0.30
N ILE A 140 -6.33 -0.93 -0.75
CA ILE A 140 -5.20 -1.36 0.09
C ILE A 140 -4.21 -0.19 0.19
N CYS A 141 -3.71 0.07 1.39
CA CYS A 141 -2.63 1.03 1.58
C CYS A 141 -1.38 0.53 0.86
N HIS A 142 -0.78 1.33 -0.01
CA HIS A 142 0.38 0.87 -0.80
C HIS A 142 1.60 0.57 0.07
N GLN A 143 1.74 1.21 1.25
CA GLN A 143 2.79 0.89 2.23
C GLN A 143 2.61 -0.50 2.85
N ALA A 144 1.42 -1.09 2.74
CA ALA A 144 1.12 -2.45 3.22
C ALA A 144 1.05 -3.47 2.07
N THR A 145 1.63 -3.14 0.90
CA THR A 145 1.73 -4.04 -0.27
C THR A 145 3.19 -4.37 -0.57
N ILE A 146 3.45 -5.62 -0.91
CA ILE A 146 4.77 -6.15 -1.22
C ILE A 146 4.70 -6.75 -2.61
N TYR A 147 5.37 -6.12 -3.57
CA TYR A 147 5.39 -6.55 -4.96
C TYR A 147 6.66 -7.35 -5.26
N ARG A 148 6.54 -8.49 -5.94
CA ARG A 148 7.71 -9.11 -6.54
C ARG A 148 8.31 -8.17 -7.58
N ALA A 149 9.63 -8.01 -7.59
CA ALA A 149 10.31 -6.95 -8.33
C ALA A 149 10.05 -7.00 -9.84
N ASP A 150 9.98 -8.20 -10.43
CA ASP A 150 9.72 -8.39 -11.85
C ASP A 150 8.36 -7.80 -12.28
N VAL A 151 7.34 -7.86 -11.40
CA VAL A 151 6.00 -7.33 -11.69
C VAL A 151 6.05 -5.83 -11.98
N LEU A 152 6.67 -5.06 -11.09
CA LEU A 152 6.76 -3.60 -11.25
C LEU A 152 7.83 -3.18 -12.26
N LYS A 153 8.89 -3.97 -12.45
CA LYS A 153 9.91 -3.71 -13.49
C LYS A 153 9.39 -3.92 -14.91
N GLN A 154 8.53 -4.93 -15.11
CA GLN A 154 7.91 -5.19 -16.41
C GLN A 154 6.79 -4.19 -16.72
N ARG A 155 6.07 -3.76 -15.70
CA ARG A 155 5.00 -2.77 -15.82
C ARG A 155 5.08 -1.78 -14.65
N PRO A 156 5.80 -0.67 -14.82
CA PRO A 156 5.82 0.43 -13.86
C PRO A 156 4.43 1.06 -13.68
N TYR A 157 4.29 1.91 -12.67
CA TYR A 157 3.06 2.68 -12.47
C TYR A 157 2.72 3.55 -13.69
N ASP A 158 1.44 3.57 -14.07
CA ASP A 158 0.93 4.41 -15.15
C ASP A 158 0.84 5.87 -14.69
N LEU A 159 1.74 6.71 -15.20
CA LEU A 159 1.85 8.13 -14.85
C LEU A 159 0.65 8.97 -15.32
N SER A 160 -0.21 8.43 -16.17
CA SER A 160 -1.47 9.09 -16.53
C SER A 160 -2.46 9.19 -15.36
N TYR A 161 -2.26 8.36 -14.29
CA TYR A 161 -2.99 8.43 -13.01
C TYR A 161 -2.16 9.11 -11.95
N ARG A 162 -2.40 10.40 -11.72
CA ARG A 162 -1.57 11.18 -10.79
C ARG A 162 -1.62 10.71 -9.32
N ILE A 163 -2.76 10.22 -8.86
CA ILE A 163 -2.99 9.82 -7.44
C ILE A 163 -3.59 8.42 -7.28
N LEU A 164 -3.78 7.67 -8.36
CA LEU A 164 -4.46 6.37 -8.35
C LEU A 164 -3.65 5.27 -9.04
N ALA A 165 -2.38 5.50 -9.38
CA ALA A 165 -1.59 4.53 -10.11
C ALA A 165 -1.32 3.25 -9.28
N ASP A 166 -1.25 3.35 -7.96
CA ASP A 166 -1.16 2.20 -7.06
C ASP A 166 -2.45 1.36 -7.07
N ARG A 167 -3.62 2.03 -7.09
CA ARG A 167 -4.92 1.36 -7.25
C ARG A 167 -5.07 0.74 -8.63
N GLU A 168 -4.63 1.45 -9.65
CA GLU A 168 -4.61 0.98 -11.03
C GLU A 168 -3.77 -0.31 -11.14
N MET A 169 -2.57 -0.31 -10.59
CA MET A 169 -1.69 -1.47 -10.56
C MET A 169 -2.35 -2.67 -9.86
N LEU A 170 -2.98 -2.46 -8.71
CA LEU A 170 -3.70 -3.52 -8.01
C LEU A 170 -4.84 -4.09 -8.86
N TRP A 171 -5.61 -3.22 -9.55
CA TRP A 171 -6.71 -3.67 -10.40
C TRP A 171 -6.21 -4.36 -11.67
N TYR A 172 -5.12 -3.89 -12.27
CA TYR A 172 -4.45 -4.58 -13.36
C TYR A 172 -4.07 -6.02 -12.97
N LEU A 173 -3.42 -6.18 -11.83
CA LEU A 173 -3.01 -7.51 -11.38
C LEU A 173 -4.21 -8.42 -11.10
N VAL A 174 -5.20 -7.95 -10.33
CA VAL A 174 -6.33 -8.78 -9.91
C VAL A 174 -7.38 -8.94 -11.03
N CYS A 175 -7.72 -7.85 -11.73
CA CYS A 175 -8.84 -7.86 -12.66
C CYS A 175 -8.42 -8.34 -14.07
N GLU A 176 -7.21 -8.01 -14.52
CA GLU A 176 -6.73 -8.37 -15.86
C GLU A 176 -5.80 -9.60 -15.81
N LYS A 177 -4.75 -9.56 -15.01
CA LYS A 177 -3.77 -10.67 -14.94
C LYS A 177 -4.24 -11.85 -14.09
N LYS A 178 -5.38 -11.72 -13.39
CA LYS A 178 -5.93 -12.78 -12.52
C LYS A 178 -4.96 -13.26 -11.44
N VAL A 179 -4.07 -12.38 -11.00
CA VAL A 179 -3.21 -12.65 -9.86
C VAL A 179 -4.09 -12.78 -8.60
N GLU A 180 -3.81 -13.76 -7.78
CA GLU A 180 -4.41 -13.96 -6.47
C GLU A 180 -3.45 -13.46 -5.38
N PRO A 181 -3.54 -12.18 -4.94
CA PRO A 181 -2.65 -11.65 -3.93
C PRO A 181 -2.78 -12.40 -2.61
N LYS A 182 -1.66 -12.68 -1.95
CA LYS A 182 -1.64 -13.40 -0.67
C LYS A 182 -1.70 -12.42 0.49
N TYR A 183 -2.61 -12.70 1.40
CA TYR A 183 -2.78 -11.95 2.63
C TYR A 183 -1.79 -12.42 3.69
N LEU A 184 -1.08 -11.48 4.29
CA LEU A 184 -0.25 -11.69 5.48
C LEU A 184 -1.01 -11.12 6.70
N ASP A 185 -1.16 -11.94 7.74
CA ASP A 185 -1.85 -11.48 8.97
C ASP A 185 -0.92 -10.64 9.87
N THR A 186 -0.23 -9.68 9.24
CA THR A 186 0.76 -8.80 9.85
C THR A 186 0.33 -7.34 9.66
N VAL A 187 0.54 -6.50 10.68
CA VAL A 187 0.48 -5.04 10.52
C VAL A 187 1.82 -4.59 9.95
N ILE A 188 1.82 -4.22 8.68
CA ILE A 188 3.06 -3.91 7.94
C ILE A 188 3.48 -2.46 8.17
N ALA A 189 2.58 -1.53 7.94
CA ALA A 189 2.89 -0.11 7.95
C ALA A 189 2.19 0.63 9.08
N ASP A 190 2.89 1.59 9.62
CA ASP A 190 2.39 2.69 10.45
C ASP A 190 2.29 3.92 9.52
N TYR A 191 1.08 4.17 9.02
CA TYR A 191 0.77 5.18 8.03
C TYR A 191 0.45 6.52 8.67
N GLN A 192 1.19 7.57 8.29
CA GLN A 192 1.01 8.91 8.85
C GLN A 192 -0.35 9.52 8.49
N GLY A 193 -0.80 9.31 7.27
CA GLY A 193 -1.99 9.98 6.75
C GLY A 193 -1.67 11.38 6.17
N GLY A 194 -2.69 12.01 5.55
CA GLY A 194 -2.60 13.42 5.12
C GLY A 194 -1.74 13.71 3.88
N GLY A 195 -1.29 12.67 3.15
CA GLY A 195 -0.51 12.86 1.92
C GLY A 195 -1.31 13.48 0.75
N GLU A 196 -0.68 13.59 -0.43
CA GLU A 196 -1.27 14.22 -1.66
C GLU A 196 -2.68 13.73 -2.00
N SER A 197 -2.99 12.47 -1.71
CA SER A 197 -4.33 11.89 -1.95
C SER A 197 -5.44 12.49 -1.08
N ALA A 198 -5.10 13.18 0.01
CA ALA A 198 -6.02 13.83 0.92
C ALA A 198 -6.28 15.31 0.57
N ASP A 199 -5.53 15.90 -0.36
CA ASP A 199 -5.67 17.32 -0.73
C ASP A 199 -6.96 17.56 -1.53
N GLN A 200 -7.78 18.48 -1.02
CA GLN A 200 -9.07 18.87 -1.64
C GLN A 200 -8.91 19.48 -3.04
N LYS A 201 -7.78 20.10 -3.35
CA LYS A 201 -7.51 20.71 -4.67
C LYS A 201 -7.51 19.67 -5.80
N HIS A 202 -7.30 18.40 -5.47
CA HIS A 202 -7.26 17.30 -6.42
C HIS A 202 -8.58 16.52 -6.56
N ILE A 203 -9.63 16.87 -5.79
CA ILE A 203 -10.89 16.10 -5.75
C ILE A 203 -11.57 15.97 -7.12
N GLN A 204 -11.64 17.05 -7.92
CA GLN A 204 -12.32 16.99 -9.22
C GLN A 204 -11.54 16.14 -10.24
N ARG A 205 -10.21 16.33 -10.29
CA ARG A 205 -9.33 15.55 -11.16
C ARG A 205 -9.32 14.09 -10.77
N ASN A 206 -9.31 13.83 -9.46
CA ASN A 206 -9.39 12.49 -8.89
C ASN A 206 -10.71 11.78 -9.26
N ARG A 207 -11.84 12.50 -9.39
CA ARG A 207 -13.11 11.91 -9.84
C ARG A 207 -13.07 11.46 -11.31
N ALA A 208 -12.46 12.23 -12.19
CA ALA A 208 -12.29 11.85 -13.59
C ALA A 208 -11.39 10.62 -13.73
N ASP A 209 -10.26 10.59 -13.03
CA ASP A 209 -9.36 9.45 -13.00
C ASP A 209 -10.02 8.22 -12.37
N GLN A 210 -10.80 8.38 -11.31
CA GLN A 210 -11.58 7.28 -10.74
C GLN A 210 -12.61 6.71 -11.71
N GLN A 211 -13.31 7.56 -12.47
CA GLN A 211 -14.28 7.08 -13.45
C GLN A 211 -13.58 6.39 -14.61
N ARG A 212 -12.47 6.95 -15.12
CA ARG A 212 -11.65 6.33 -16.14
C ARG A 212 -11.16 4.95 -15.70
N LEU A 213 -10.63 4.85 -14.49
CA LEU A 213 -10.17 3.59 -13.88
C LEU A 213 -11.30 2.56 -13.79
N LEU A 214 -12.49 2.99 -13.34
CA LEU A 214 -13.68 2.13 -13.30
C LEU A 214 -14.07 1.62 -14.69
N ASP A 215 -14.09 2.50 -15.68
CA ASP A 215 -14.49 2.14 -17.05
C ASP A 215 -13.47 1.22 -17.72
N THR A 216 -12.19 1.33 -17.37
CA THR A 216 -11.12 0.46 -17.87
C THR A 216 -11.27 -0.97 -17.36
N TYR A 217 -11.50 -1.14 -16.05
CA TYR A 217 -11.43 -2.47 -15.43
C TYR A 217 -12.79 -3.12 -15.15
N TYR A 218 -13.89 -2.36 -15.13
CA TYR A 218 -15.23 -2.88 -14.80
C TYR A 218 -16.26 -2.51 -15.85
N PRO A 219 -16.79 -3.48 -16.60
CA PRO A 219 -17.92 -3.25 -17.50
C PRO A 219 -19.11 -2.58 -16.79
N LYS A 220 -19.88 -1.75 -17.49
CA LYS A 220 -21.00 -0.99 -16.90
C LYS A 220 -21.99 -1.86 -16.12
N GLY A 221 -22.31 -3.07 -16.62
CA GLY A 221 -23.18 -4.01 -15.92
C GLY A 221 -22.62 -4.45 -14.55
N GLU A 222 -21.30 -4.68 -14.49
CA GLU A 222 -20.60 -5.04 -13.24
C GLU A 222 -20.56 -3.85 -12.26
N GLN A 223 -20.33 -2.65 -12.77
CA GLN A 223 -20.40 -1.44 -11.93
C GLN A 223 -21.78 -1.25 -11.31
N ILE A 224 -22.87 -1.44 -12.08
CA ILE A 224 -24.26 -1.35 -11.60
C ILE A 224 -24.50 -2.43 -10.54
N LYS A 225 -24.14 -3.69 -10.82
CA LYS A 225 -24.25 -4.81 -9.88
C LYS A 225 -23.54 -4.49 -8.55
N TYR A 226 -22.30 -4.03 -8.59
CA TYR A 226 -21.54 -3.74 -7.37
C TYR A 226 -22.09 -2.53 -6.62
N ARG A 227 -22.57 -1.49 -7.32
CA ARG A 227 -23.26 -0.34 -6.69
C ARG A 227 -24.52 -0.76 -5.96
N LEU A 228 -25.35 -1.64 -6.56
CA LEU A 228 -26.52 -2.19 -5.90
C LEU A 228 -26.17 -3.04 -4.68
N MET A 229 -25.17 -3.92 -4.79
CA MET A 229 -24.69 -4.70 -3.66
C MET A 229 -24.16 -3.81 -2.52
N MET A 230 -23.44 -2.73 -2.84
CA MET A 230 -22.97 -1.78 -1.83
C MET A 230 -24.10 -1.00 -1.18
N ALA A 231 -25.13 -0.61 -1.94
CA ALA A 231 -26.32 0.05 -1.40
C ALA A 231 -27.06 -0.88 -0.41
N LEU A 232 -27.27 -2.14 -0.78
CA LEU A 232 -27.90 -3.15 0.08
C LEU A 232 -27.10 -3.44 1.37
N THR A 233 -25.79 -3.28 1.33
CA THR A 233 -24.91 -3.47 2.51
C THR A 233 -24.71 -2.22 3.36
N PHE A 234 -25.51 -1.17 3.13
CA PHE A 234 -25.41 0.12 3.85
C PHE A 234 -23.99 0.70 3.92
N GLN A 235 -23.21 0.57 2.84
CA GLN A 235 -21.81 0.97 2.84
C GLN A 235 -21.59 2.44 3.19
N LYS A 236 -22.44 3.37 2.72
CA LYS A 236 -22.32 4.80 3.07
C LYS A 236 -22.41 5.03 4.58
N LEU A 237 -23.34 4.34 5.26
CA LEU A 237 -23.49 4.38 6.71
C LEU A 237 -22.24 3.81 7.40
N ARG A 238 -21.72 2.70 6.90
CA ARG A 238 -20.51 2.05 7.44
C ARG A 238 -19.28 2.94 7.30
N VAL A 239 -19.09 3.60 6.16
CA VAL A 239 -18.00 4.55 5.95
C VAL A 239 -18.14 5.78 6.85
N SER A 240 -19.37 6.28 7.05
CA SER A 240 -19.63 7.37 7.99
C SER A 240 -19.27 6.98 9.43
N LEU A 241 -19.67 5.78 9.87
CA LEU A 241 -19.33 5.26 11.20
C LEU A 241 -17.83 5.03 11.38
N SER A 242 -17.12 4.54 10.35
CA SER A 242 -15.67 4.32 10.41
C SER A 242 -14.86 5.62 10.53
N LYS A 243 -15.38 6.73 10.02
CA LYS A 243 -14.74 8.06 10.09
C LYS A 243 -15.11 8.84 11.34
N SER A 244 -16.10 8.39 12.11
CA SER A 244 -16.56 9.08 13.31
C SER A 244 -15.62 8.78 14.49
N PRO A 245 -15.05 9.80 15.17
CA PRO A 245 -14.16 9.60 16.34
C PRO A 245 -14.82 8.79 17.48
N LYS A 246 -16.16 8.92 17.62
CA LYS A 246 -16.93 8.21 18.67
C LYS A 246 -17.21 6.75 18.32
N PHE A 247 -17.40 6.43 17.04
CA PHE A 247 -17.90 5.11 16.61
C PHE A 247 -16.86 4.28 15.88
N SER A 248 -15.74 4.85 15.43
CA SER A 248 -14.73 4.13 14.65
C SER A 248 -14.18 2.91 15.38
N LYS A 249 -13.83 3.03 16.67
CA LYS A 249 -13.33 1.92 17.49
C LYS A 249 -14.29 0.72 17.54
N TYR A 250 -15.58 1.00 17.75
CA TYR A 250 -16.63 -0.06 17.80
C TYR A 250 -16.86 -0.64 16.41
N TYR A 251 -16.89 0.21 15.38
CA TYR A 251 -17.06 -0.21 13.99
C TYR A 251 -15.95 -1.17 13.55
N PHE A 252 -14.68 -0.82 13.74
CA PHE A 252 -13.57 -1.68 13.35
C PHE A 252 -13.54 -3.00 14.13
N LYS A 253 -13.84 -2.97 15.43
CA LYS A 253 -13.93 -4.18 16.26
C LYS A 253 -15.03 -5.12 15.75
N THR A 254 -16.19 -4.57 15.38
CA THR A 254 -17.32 -5.34 14.83
C THR A 254 -16.98 -5.91 13.45
N VAL A 255 -16.34 -5.12 12.59
CA VAL A 255 -15.91 -5.57 11.27
C VAL A 255 -14.89 -6.71 11.38
N GLN A 256 -13.90 -6.61 12.27
CA GLN A 256 -12.95 -7.68 12.51
C GLN A 256 -13.64 -8.95 12.98
N ALA A 257 -14.52 -8.85 13.98
CA ALA A 257 -15.28 -10.02 14.48
C ALA A 257 -16.11 -10.70 13.39
N LEU A 258 -16.70 -9.92 12.47
CA LEU A 258 -17.46 -10.48 11.33
C LEU A 258 -16.55 -11.21 10.33
N TYR A 259 -15.35 -10.72 10.07
CA TYR A 259 -14.38 -11.42 9.23
C TYR A 259 -13.93 -12.73 9.87
N ASP A 260 -13.63 -12.72 11.16
CA ASP A 260 -13.20 -13.91 11.91
C ASP A 260 -14.34 -14.97 11.99
N CYS A 261 -15.59 -14.53 12.14
CA CYS A 261 -16.76 -15.41 12.15
C CYS A 261 -17.00 -16.07 10.79
N LYS A 262 -16.88 -15.30 9.70
CA LYS A 262 -17.03 -15.81 8.34
C LYS A 262 -15.96 -16.86 8.02
N GLU A 263 -14.75 -16.68 8.48
CA GLU A 263 -13.66 -17.62 8.29
C GLU A 263 -13.91 -18.95 9.00
N LYS A 264 -14.40 -18.91 10.26
CA LYS A 264 -14.79 -20.11 11.00
C LYS A 264 -15.90 -20.90 10.31
N LEU A 265 -16.83 -20.20 9.61
CA LEU A 265 -17.90 -20.85 8.86
C LEU A 265 -17.45 -21.48 7.55
N THR A 266 -16.44 -20.88 6.88
CA THR A 266 -15.88 -21.45 5.64
C THR A 266 -15.02 -22.68 5.93
N HIS A 267 -14.24 -22.69 7.01
CA HIS A 267 -13.47 -23.85 7.44
C HIS A 267 -14.32 -25.04 7.92
N ARG A 268 -15.58 -24.80 8.36
CA ARG A 268 -16.53 -25.88 8.71
C ARG A 268 -17.19 -26.55 7.50
N LYS A 269 -17.23 -25.89 6.33
CA LYS A 269 -17.82 -26.48 5.09
C LYS A 269 -16.82 -27.27 4.25
N GLY A 270 -15.56 -27.29 4.61
CA GLY A 270 -14.49 -28.01 3.92
C GLY A 270 -14.01 -29.30 4.63
N ARG A 271 -14.79 -29.77 5.62
CA ARG A 271 -14.60 -31.09 6.25
C ARG A 271 -15.76 -32.01 5.94
#